data_efc395f534fc42592ed83b2bff804f02
#
_entry.id   efc395f534fc42592ed83b2bff804f02
#
_cell.length_a   1.000
_cell.length_b   1.000
_cell.length_c   1.000
_cell.angle_alpha   90.00
_cell.angle_beta   90.00
_cell.angle_gamma   90.00
#
_symmetry.space_group_name_H-M   'P 1'
#
loop_
_entity.id
_entity.type
_entity.pdbx_description
1 polymer ?
#
loop_
_entity_poly.entity_id
_entity_poly.type
_entity_poly.pdbx_seq_one_letter_code
_entity_poly.pdbx_strand_id
1 'polypeptide(L)'
;MLKLILADNQAIFRAGIAKVLAVEDEMRIVAQAQTSEQMFMALDKFRAAVLVIAGGFHSDFSAILSAANKSKTRVVVLADTGESAQRYMASGAHGVVYRNVTSPALVDCVRKVARGENWVQDMAVPSELTENDMVGLRVRDRLTAKELRIVALIVQGYKNKEIAIQLGTTEQVIKNYLRNVYDKIGVSDRLELALFTIHHRILNEAAAATAAASVPSAPQGAGIPS
;
A
#
# COMPACT_ATOMS: atom_id res chain seq x y z
N MET A 1 -23.51 -18.07 7.72
CA MET A 1 -22.62 -17.23 8.53
C MET A 1 -21.20 -17.78 8.42
N LEU A 2 -20.31 -17.01 7.87
CA LEU A 2 -18.91 -17.37 7.62
C LEU A 2 -18.10 -17.26 8.92
N LYS A 3 -17.47 -18.36 9.34
CA LYS A 3 -16.63 -18.39 10.53
C LYS A 3 -15.23 -17.93 10.17
N LEU A 4 -14.64 -17.03 10.95
CA LEU A 4 -13.30 -16.50 10.75
C LEU A 4 -12.42 -16.79 11.96
N ILE A 5 -11.21 -17.25 11.70
CA ILE A 5 -10.13 -17.40 12.69
C ILE A 5 -9.06 -16.38 12.29
N LEU A 6 -8.65 -15.52 13.22
CA LEU A 6 -7.59 -14.54 12.99
C LEU A 6 -6.33 -14.97 13.74
N ALA A 7 -5.20 -15.03 13.06
CA ALA A 7 -3.91 -15.40 13.66
C ALA A 7 -2.84 -14.36 13.28
N ASP A 8 -2.51 -13.50 14.22
CA ASP A 8 -1.46 -12.48 14.10
C ASP A 8 -0.90 -12.19 15.51
N ASN A 9 0.42 -12.20 15.65
CA ASN A 9 1.11 -11.86 16.90
C ASN A 9 1.09 -10.35 17.19
N GLN A 10 0.84 -9.52 16.18
CA GLN A 10 0.73 -8.08 16.32
C GLN A 10 -0.70 -7.67 16.70
N ALA A 11 -0.90 -7.30 17.96
CA ALA A 11 -2.22 -7.01 18.53
C ALA A 11 -2.98 -5.91 17.78
N ILE A 12 -2.29 -4.87 17.32
CA ILE A 12 -2.89 -3.73 16.60
C ILE A 12 -3.45 -4.18 15.26
N PHE A 13 -2.66 -4.93 14.46
CA PHE A 13 -3.13 -5.45 13.17
C PHE A 13 -4.29 -6.42 13.35
N ARG A 14 -4.19 -7.35 14.29
CA ARG A 14 -5.27 -8.29 14.59
C ARG A 14 -6.57 -7.57 14.98
N ALA A 15 -6.48 -6.54 15.83
CA ALA A 15 -7.65 -5.75 16.22
C ALA A 15 -8.23 -4.95 15.04
N GLY A 16 -7.38 -4.39 14.18
CA GLY A 16 -7.81 -3.68 12.97
C GLY A 16 -8.56 -4.59 12.00
N ILE A 17 -8.00 -5.76 11.68
CA ILE A 17 -8.63 -6.76 10.83
C ILE A 17 -9.94 -7.25 11.43
N ALA A 18 -9.95 -7.51 12.74
CA ALA A 18 -11.15 -7.91 13.45
C ALA A 18 -12.27 -6.86 13.32
N LYS A 19 -11.94 -5.58 13.45
CA LYS A 19 -12.90 -4.49 13.31
C LYS A 19 -13.46 -4.41 11.88
N VAL A 20 -12.60 -4.53 10.87
CA VAL A 20 -13.01 -4.51 9.45
C VAL A 20 -13.98 -5.65 9.14
N LEU A 21 -13.63 -6.88 9.54
CA LEU A 21 -14.42 -8.06 9.19
C LEU A 21 -15.68 -8.22 10.05
N ALA A 22 -15.72 -7.65 11.27
CA ALA A 22 -16.87 -7.72 12.16
C ALA A 22 -18.03 -6.79 11.73
N VAL A 23 -17.81 -5.84 10.84
CA VAL A 23 -18.87 -4.95 10.30
C VAL A 23 -19.79 -5.72 9.32
N GLU A 24 -19.29 -6.82 8.73
CA GLU A 24 -20.03 -7.60 7.74
C GLU A 24 -20.96 -8.60 8.44
N ASP A 25 -22.28 -8.44 8.26
CA ASP A 25 -23.32 -9.25 8.92
C ASP A 25 -23.18 -10.76 8.70
N GLU A 26 -22.62 -11.16 7.57
CA GLU A 26 -22.42 -12.56 7.19
C GLU A 26 -21.16 -13.19 7.83
N MET A 27 -20.26 -12.39 8.40
CA MET A 27 -18.96 -12.80 8.94
C MET A 27 -18.98 -12.84 10.46
N ARG A 28 -18.40 -13.89 11.04
CA ARG A 28 -18.26 -14.03 12.49
C ARG A 28 -16.87 -14.48 12.87
N ILE A 29 -16.17 -13.66 13.63
CA ILE A 29 -14.88 -14.03 14.22
C ILE A 29 -15.14 -14.98 15.38
N VAL A 30 -14.76 -16.25 15.22
CA VAL A 30 -14.96 -17.31 16.21
C VAL A 30 -13.73 -17.54 17.08
N ALA A 31 -12.54 -17.11 16.63
CA ALA A 31 -11.31 -17.17 17.41
C ALA A 31 -10.31 -16.11 16.95
N GLN A 32 -9.48 -15.67 17.90
CA GLN A 32 -8.30 -14.85 17.66
C GLN A 32 -7.12 -15.51 18.35
N ALA A 33 -6.02 -15.71 17.62
CA ALA A 33 -4.81 -16.36 18.08
C ALA A 33 -3.63 -15.40 18.07
N GLN A 34 -2.86 -15.36 19.14
CA GLN A 34 -1.62 -14.63 19.29
C GLN A 34 -0.41 -15.56 19.19
N THR A 35 -0.62 -16.87 19.44
CA THR A 35 0.39 -17.91 19.38
C THR A 35 -0.05 -19.06 18.48
N SER A 36 0.92 -19.83 18.03
CA SER A 36 0.67 -20.99 17.17
C SER A 36 -0.23 -22.03 17.86
N GLU A 37 -0.05 -22.26 19.17
CA GLU A 37 -0.88 -23.20 19.93
C GLU A 37 -2.35 -22.78 19.91
N GLN A 38 -2.62 -21.48 20.15
CA GLN A 38 -3.99 -20.95 20.11
C GLN A 38 -4.61 -21.12 18.72
N MET A 39 -3.83 -20.90 17.66
CA MET A 39 -4.28 -21.09 16.27
C MET A 39 -4.63 -22.55 15.99
N PHE A 40 -3.75 -23.49 16.37
CA PHE A 40 -4.03 -24.92 16.16
C PHE A 40 -5.22 -25.41 16.96
N MET A 41 -5.37 -24.97 18.20
CA MET A 41 -6.58 -25.24 19.00
C MET A 41 -7.86 -24.69 18.34
N ALA A 42 -7.77 -23.49 17.76
CA ALA A 42 -8.92 -22.90 17.04
C ALA A 42 -9.26 -23.68 15.77
N LEU A 43 -8.24 -24.13 15.00
CA LEU A 43 -8.45 -24.98 13.82
C LEU A 43 -9.08 -26.34 14.16
N ASP A 44 -8.72 -26.93 15.29
CA ASP A 44 -9.33 -28.18 15.75
C ASP A 44 -10.78 -28.00 16.20
N LYS A 45 -11.05 -26.90 16.88
CA LYS A 45 -12.39 -26.58 17.45
C LYS A 45 -13.39 -26.11 16.39
N PHE A 46 -12.96 -25.31 15.42
CA PHE A 46 -13.84 -24.66 14.43
C PHE A 46 -13.59 -25.21 13.03
N ARG A 47 -14.57 -25.93 12.51
CA ARG A 47 -14.48 -26.54 11.16
C ARG A 47 -15.14 -25.66 10.11
N ALA A 48 -14.67 -25.80 8.86
CA ALA A 48 -15.19 -25.08 7.70
C ALA A 48 -15.18 -23.56 7.90
N ALA A 49 -14.06 -23.03 8.36
CA ALA A 49 -13.81 -21.61 8.59
C ALA A 49 -12.91 -21.01 7.49
N VAL A 50 -12.64 -19.72 7.57
CA VAL A 50 -11.52 -19.08 6.89
C VAL A 50 -10.52 -18.63 7.95
N LEU A 51 -9.28 -19.10 7.84
CA LEU A 51 -8.16 -18.65 8.64
C LEU A 51 -7.51 -17.46 7.93
N VAL A 52 -7.48 -16.30 8.57
CA VAL A 52 -6.69 -15.14 8.15
C VAL A 52 -5.45 -15.09 9.02
N ILE A 53 -4.28 -15.29 8.42
CA ILE A 53 -3.01 -15.48 9.14
C ILE A 53 -1.91 -14.57 8.61
N ALA A 54 -1.12 -13.97 9.52
CA ALA A 54 0.09 -13.22 9.16
C ALA A 54 1.16 -14.14 8.55
N GLY A 55 1.85 -13.68 7.50
CA GLY A 55 2.83 -14.48 6.76
C GLY A 55 3.94 -15.07 7.62
N GLY A 56 4.47 -14.29 8.57
CA GLY A 56 5.52 -14.72 9.51
C GLY A 56 5.02 -15.33 10.83
N PHE A 57 3.74 -15.68 10.95
CA PHE A 57 3.16 -16.14 12.24
C PHE A 57 3.71 -17.48 12.73
N HIS A 58 4.03 -18.38 11.82
CA HIS A 58 4.60 -19.71 12.13
C HIS A 58 5.66 -20.07 11.10
N SER A 59 6.76 -20.63 11.56
CA SER A 59 7.90 -21.02 10.71
C SER A 59 7.57 -22.16 9.71
N ASP A 60 6.68 -23.06 10.09
CA ASP A 60 6.25 -24.18 9.24
C ASP A 60 4.84 -23.95 8.68
N PHE A 61 4.79 -23.36 7.49
CA PHE A 61 3.53 -23.10 6.79
C PHE A 61 2.83 -24.40 6.33
N SER A 62 3.58 -25.49 6.09
CA SER A 62 3.03 -26.79 5.71
C SER A 62 2.20 -27.39 6.85
N ALA A 63 2.66 -27.25 8.10
CA ALA A 63 1.89 -27.68 9.27
C ALA A 63 0.55 -26.96 9.39
N ILE A 64 0.52 -25.63 9.11
CA ILE A 64 -0.71 -24.84 9.11
C ILE A 64 -1.69 -25.37 8.07
N LEU A 65 -1.23 -25.58 6.84
CA LEU A 65 -2.06 -26.07 5.74
C LEU A 65 -2.61 -27.48 6.01
N SER A 66 -1.77 -28.36 6.60
CA SER A 66 -2.20 -29.70 7.00
C SER A 66 -3.32 -29.65 8.03
N ALA A 67 -3.20 -28.82 9.05
CA ALA A 67 -4.23 -28.62 10.08
C ALA A 67 -5.51 -27.98 9.52
N ALA A 68 -5.34 -26.96 8.66
CA ALA A 68 -6.46 -26.30 7.99
C ALA A 68 -7.24 -27.26 7.09
N ASN A 69 -6.55 -28.11 6.31
CA ASN A 69 -7.18 -29.13 5.47
C ASN A 69 -7.98 -30.16 6.29
N LYS A 70 -7.44 -30.62 7.41
CA LYS A 70 -8.16 -31.55 8.32
C LYS A 70 -9.46 -30.95 8.84
N SER A 71 -9.48 -29.64 9.10
CA SER A 71 -10.67 -28.91 9.57
C SER A 71 -11.54 -28.37 8.42
N LYS A 72 -11.18 -28.60 7.16
CA LYS A 72 -11.82 -28.01 5.97
C LYS A 72 -11.82 -26.47 6.02
N THR A 73 -10.81 -25.88 6.63
CA THR A 73 -10.61 -24.44 6.76
C THR A 73 -9.76 -23.94 5.60
N ARG A 74 -10.15 -22.85 4.98
CA ARG A 74 -9.38 -22.19 3.92
C ARG A 74 -8.44 -21.15 4.52
N VAL A 75 -7.31 -20.92 3.85
CA VAL A 75 -6.25 -20.06 4.39
C VAL A 75 -6.07 -18.82 3.51
N VAL A 76 -6.20 -17.65 4.15
CA VAL A 76 -5.83 -16.34 3.60
C VAL A 76 -4.60 -15.85 4.34
N VAL A 77 -3.54 -15.52 3.61
CA VAL A 77 -2.29 -15.00 4.16
C VAL A 77 -2.25 -13.48 4.07
N LEU A 78 -1.92 -12.84 5.18
CA LEU A 78 -1.54 -11.42 5.25
C LEU A 78 -0.02 -11.33 5.12
N ALA A 79 0.44 -11.08 3.90
CA ALA A 79 1.86 -10.98 3.59
C ALA A 79 2.41 -9.59 3.95
N ASP A 80 3.67 -9.54 4.35
CA ASP A 80 4.38 -8.29 4.50
C ASP A 80 4.86 -7.76 3.14
N THR A 81 5.12 -6.44 3.07
CA THR A 81 5.66 -5.81 1.86
C THR A 81 7.02 -6.44 1.53
N GLY A 82 7.15 -6.98 0.30
CA GLY A 82 8.36 -7.67 -0.15
C GLY A 82 8.26 -9.20 -0.10
N GLU A 83 7.26 -9.78 0.55
CA GLU A 83 7.00 -11.23 0.47
C GLU A 83 6.33 -11.59 -0.86
N SER A 84 6.63 -12.77 -1.38
CA SER A 84 6.04 -13.25 -2.64
C SER A 84 4.69 -13.92 -2.42
N ALA A 85 3.62 -13.34 -2.94
CA ALA A 85 2.30 -13.95 -2.94
C ALA A 85 2.28 -15.32 -3.65
N GLN A 86 3.04 -15.44 -4.75
CA GLN A 86 3.16 -16.67 -5.51
C GLN A 86 3.73 -17.82 -4.67
N ARG A 87 4.67 -17.54 -3.77
CA ARG A 87 5.22 -18.53 -2.85
C ARG A 87 4.13 -19.12 -1.94
N TYR A 88 3.27 -18.28 -1.36
CA TYR A 88 2.18 -18.73 -0.51
C TYR A 88 1.12 -19.50 -1.29
N MET A 89 0.77 -19.03 -2.49
CA MET A 89 -0.17 -19.74 -3.37
C MET A 89 0.35 -21.09 -3.82
N ALA A 90 1.61 -21.16 -4.23
CA ALA A 90 2.27 -22.43 -4.61
C ALA A 90 2.37 -23.42 -3.43
N SER A 91 2.44 -22.91 -2.20
CA SER A 91 2.42 -23.74 -0.98
C SER A 91 1.01 -24.24 -0.64
N GLY A 92 -0.06 -23.70 -1.26
CA GLY A 92 -1.44 -24.14 -1.04
C GLY A 92 -2.32 -23.16 -0.24
N ALA A 93 -1.90 -21.91 -0.08
CA ALA A 93 -2.81 -20.87 0.40
C ALA A 93 -3.94 -20.65 -0.61
N HIS A 94 -5.11 -20.25 -0.13
CA HIS A 94 -6.29 -19.99 -0.97
C HIS A 94 -6.44 -18.51 -1.29
N GLY A 95 -5.86 -17.63 -0.46
CA GLY A 95 -5.82 -16.20 -0.70
C GLY A 95 -4.55 -15.57 -0.15
N VAL A 96 -4.08 -14.50 -0.81
CA VAL A 96 -2.98 -13.69 -0.32
C VAL A 96 -3.32 -12.23 -0.46
N VAL A 97 -3.24 -11.49 0.63
CA VAL A 97 -3.35 -10.03 0.68
C VAL A 97 -2.13 -9.47 1.39
N TYR A 98 -1.78 -8.23 1.10
CA TYR A 98 -0.70 -7.54 1.80
C TYR A 98 -1.25 -6.72 2.97
N ARG A 99 -0.40 -6.38 3.94
CA ARG A 99 -0.81 -5.57 5.11
C ARG A 99 -1.33 -4.17 4.78
N ASN A 100 -1.09 -3.69 3.57
CA ASN A 100 -1.62 -2.43 3.04
C ASN A 100 -2.95 -2.59 2.29
N VAL A 101 -3.58 -3.77 2.37
CA VAL A 101 -4.88 -4.03 1.74
C VAL A 101 -5.96 -3.08 2.26
N THR A 102 -6.83 -2.62 1.36
CA THR A 102 -8.02 -1.84 1.76
C THR A 102 -9.08 -2.72 2.40
N SER A 103 -9.91 -2.14 3.27
CA SER A 103 -10.99 -2.89 3.93
C SER A 103 -11.93 -3.61 2.95
N PRO A 104 -12.40 -2.98 1.85
CA PRO A 104 -13.24 -3.67 0.87
C PRO A 104 -12.52 -4.85 0.18
N ALA A 105 -11.24 -4.69 -0.18
CA ALA A 105 -10.48 -5.74 -0.84
C ALA A 105 -10.20 -6.94 0.10
N LEU A 106 -9.97 -6.70 1.39
CA LEU A 106 -9.85 -7.76 2.38
C LEU A 106 -11.17 -8.54 2.52
N VAL A 107 -12.30 -7.84 2.61
CA VAL A 107 -13.63 -8.46 2.69
C VAL A 107 -13.92 -9.28 1.44
N ASP A 108 -13.64 -8.75 0.24
CA ASP A 108 -13.82 -9.47 -1.04
C ASP A 108 -12.94 -10.73 -1.12
N CYS A 109 -11.67 -10.63 -0.73
CA CYS A 109 -10.78 -11.79 -0.63
C CYS A 109 -11.38 -12.89 0.26
N VAL A 110 -11.80 -12.55 1.47
CA VAL A 110 -12.36 -13.51 2.42
C VAL A 110 -13.64 -14.14 1.88
N ARG A 111 -14.51 -13.38 1.21
CA ARG A 111 -15.73 -13.88 0.54
C ARG A 111 -15.44 -14.87 -0.57
N LYS A 112 -14.53 -14.52 -1.47
CA LYS A 112 -14.16 -15.37 -2.61
C LYS A 112 -13.50 -16.66 -2.13
N VAL A 113 -12.56 -16.54 -1.21
CA VAL A 113 -11.91 -17.71 -0.60
C VAL A 113 -12.93 -18.63 0.08
N ALA A 114 -13.91 -18.08 0.81
CA ALA A 114 -14.96 -18.87 1.42
C ALA A 114 -15.82 -19.67 0.41
N ARG A 115 -16.04 -19.11 -0.78
CA ARG A 115 -16.77 -19.77 -1.87
C ARG A 115 -15.95 -20.83 -2.61
N GLY A 116 -14.65 -20.90 -2.36
CA GLY A 116 -13.77 -21.86 -3.02
C GLY A 116 -12.91 -21.30 -4.13
N GLU A 117 -12.98 -20.00 -4.34
CA GLU A 117 -12.14 -19.30 -5.31
C GLU A 117 -10.77 -19.01 -4.72
N ASN A 118 -9.74 -19.01 -5.55
CA ASN A 118 -8.44 -18.48 -5.16
C ASN A 118 -8.41 -16.97 -5.38
N TRP A 119 -7.73 -16.25 -4.49
CA TRP A 119 -7.63 -14.81 -4.61
C TRP A 119 -6.21 -14.32 -4.26
N VAL A 120 -5.64 -13.49 -5.09
CA VAL A 120 -4.35 -12.85 -4.85
C VAL A 120 -4.49 -11.37 -5.08
N GLN A 121 -4.01 -10.57 -4.12
CA GLN A 121 -3.93 -9.14 -4.34
C GLN A 121 -2.92 -8.86 -5.45
N ASP A 122 -3.41 -8.33 -6.58
CA ASP A 122 -2.53 -7.93 -7.67
C ASP A 122 -1.73 -6.69 -7.27
N MET A 123 -0.41 -6.86 -7.18
CA MET A 123 0.50 -5.73 -6.89
C MET A 123 0.62 -4.78 -8.09
N ALA A 124 0.20 -5.20 -9.27
CA ALA A 124 0.20 -4.37 -10.48
C ALA A 124 -1.05 -3.48 -10.58
N VAL A 125 -2.13 -3.80 -9.86
CA VAL A 125 -3.28 -2.91 -9.72
C VAL A 125 -3.06 -2.10 -8.44
N PRO A 126 -2.92 -0.78 -8.50
CA PRO A 126 -2.99 0.03 -7.27
C PRO A 126 -4.30 -0.35 -6.59
N SER A 127 -4.25 -0.90 -5.36
CA SER A 127 -5.41 -1.06 -4.48
C SER A 127 -6.30 0.15 -4.69
N GLU A 128 -7.60 -0.03 -4.89
CA GLU A 128 -8.55 1.08 -5.04
C GLU A 128 -8.05 2.26 -4.22
N LEU A 129 -7.78 3.35 -4.93
CA LEU A 129 -7.11 4.53 -4.41
C LEU A 129 -7.67 4.84 -3.03
N THR A 130 -6.84 4.83 -2.01
CA THR A 130 -7.27 5.27 -0.68
C THR A 130 -7.87 6.67 -0.80
N GLU A 131 -8.70 7.11 0.14
CA GLU A 131 -9.17 8.51 0.12
C GLU A 131 -7.99 9.48 0.00
N ASN A 132 -6.87 9.16 0.62
CA ASN A 132 -5.61 9.92 0.49
C ASN A 132 -5.03 9.86 -0.93
N ASP A 133 -5.10 8.73 -1.61
CA ASP A 133 -4.66 8.59 -3.00
C ASP A 133 -5.60 9.34 -3.95
N MET A 134 -6.91 9.33 -3.69
CA MET A 134 -7.89 10.13 -4.43
C MET A 134 -7.67 11.63 -4.26
N VAL A 135 -7.32 12.07 -3.06
CA VAL A 135 -6.92 13.47 -2.82
C VAL A 135 -5.63 13.78 -3.58
N GLY A 136 -4.63 12.93 -3.49
CA GLY A 136 -3.36 13.07 -4.23
C GLY A 136 -3.55 13.14 -5.75
N LEU A 137 -4.44 12.31 -6.33
CA LEU A 137 -4.81 12.35 -7.75
C LEU A 137 -5.49 13.67 -8.14
N ARG A 138 -6.51 14.08 -7.41
CA ARG A 138 -7.24 15.33 -7.68
C ARG A 138 -6.30 16.54 -7.63
N VAL A 139 -5.37 16.55 -6.70
CA VAL A 139 -4.38 17.60 -6.55
C VAL A 139 -3.37 17.55 -7.69
N ARG A 140 -2.85 16.35 -8.03
CA ARG A 140 -1.95 16.16 -9.18
C ARG A 140 -2.56 16.72 -10.47
N ASP A 141 -3.82 16.41 -10.73
CA ASP A 141 -4.51 16.82 -11.97
C ASP A 141 -4.77 18.35 -12.05
N ARG A 142 -4.69 19.04 -10.91
CA ARG A 142 -4.77 20.52 -10.84
C ARG A 142 -3.43 21.21 -11.07
N LEU A 143 -2.31 20.46 -10.92
CA LEU A 143 -0.97 21.01 -11.05
C LEU A 143 -0.45 20.83 -12.47
N THR A 144 0.18 21.87 -12.99
CA THR A 144 0.91 21.81 -14.25
C THR A 144 2.23 21.04 -14.06
N ALA A 145 2.83 20.52 -15.15
CA ALA A 145 4.12 19.85 -15.10
C ALA A 145 5.23 20.73 -14.46
N LYS A 146 5.17 22.05 -14.68
CA LYS A 146 6.12 22.98 -14.09
C LYS A 146 5.92 23.15 -12.58
N GLU A 147 4.67 23.19 -12.11
CA GLU A 147 4.34 23.21 -10.69
C GLU A 147 4.72 21.90 -9.99
N LEU A 148 4.46 20.74 -10.60
CA LEU A 148 4.90 19.43 -10.08
C LEU A 148 6.42 19.35 -9.92
N ARG A 149 7.17 19.89 -10.89
CA ARG A 149 8.62 19.94 -10.80
C ARG A 149 9.11 20.83 -9.66
N ILE A 150 8.47 21.98 -9.43
CA ILE A 150 8.76 22.86 -8.29
C ILE A 150 8.45 22.13 -6.98
N VAL A 151 7.31 21.43 -6.88
CA VAL A 151 6.94 20.61 -5.71
C VAL A 151 8.00 19.55 -5.42
N ALA A 152 8.49 18.82 -6.44
CA ALA A 152 9.55 17.83 -6.28
C ALA A 152 10.83 18.43 -5.68
N LEU A 153 11.26 19.59 -6.17
CA LEU A 153 12.45 20.27 -5.66
C LEU A 153 12.26 20.80 -4.23
N ILE A 154 11.03 21.21 -3.88
CA ILE A 154 10.67 21.58 -2.52
C ILE A 154 10.82 20.39 -1.55
N VAL A 155 10.31 19.21 -1.91
CA VAL A 155 10.40 17.99 -1.10
C VAL A 155 11.86 17.55 -0.93
N GLN A 156 12.70 17.76 -1.95
CA GLN A 156 14.15 17.53 -1.89
C GLN A 156 14.91 18.58 -1.05
N GLY A 157 14.24 19.62 -0.55
CA GLY A 157 14.82 20.62 0.33
C GLY A 157 15.43 21.85 -0.35
N TYR A 158 15.37 21.98 -1.69
CA TYR A 158 15.94 23.11 -2.43
C TYR A 158 15.29 24.45 -2.06
N LYS A 159 16.07 25.49 -1.86
CA LYS A 159 15.58 26.86 -1.63
C LYS A 159 15.08 27.51 -2.93
N ASN A 160 14.22 28.50 -2.85
CA ASN A 160 13.63 29.16 -4.04
C ASN A 160 14.69 29.67 -5.04
N LYS A 161 15.81 30.20 -4.53
CA LYS A 161 16.93 30.66 -5.35
C LYS A 161 17.58 29.50 -6.14
N GLU A 162 17.75 28.35 -5.52
CA GLU A 162 18.33 27.16 -6.13
C GLU A 162 17.37 26.57 -7.18
N ILE A 163 16.06 26.52 -6.87
CA ILE A 163 15.01 26.13 -7.81
C ILE A 163 14.99 27.06 -9.02
N ALA A 164 15.12 28.37 -8.81
CA ALA A 164 15.15 29.36 -9.88
C ALA A 164 16.34 29.12 -10.84
N ILE A 165 17.53 28.82 -10.29
CA ILE A 165 18.71 28.47 -11.10
C ILE A 165 18.46 27.20 -11.91
N GLN A 166 17.95 26.13 -11.28
CA GLN A 166 17.69 24.85 -11.97
C GLN A 166 16.64 24.96 -13.07
N LEU A 167 15.67 25.86 -12.91
CA LEU A 167 14.58 26.06 -13.90
C LEU A 167 14.84 27.20 -14.88
N GLY A 168 16.02 27.84 -14.83
CA GLY A 168 16.37 28.95 -15.72
C GLY A 168 15.44 30.16 -15.57
N THR A 169 15.06 30.51 -14.33
CA THR A 169 14.12 31.58 -14.04
C THR A 169 14.56 32.44 -12.83
N THR A 170 13.72 33.33 -12.36
CA THR A 170 14.01 34.18 -11.21
C THR A 170 13.33 33.66 -9.94
N GLU A 171 13.90 33.99 -8.78
CA GLU A 171 13.31 33.65 -7.47
C GLU A 171 11.88 34.20 -7.32
N GLN A 172 11.62 35.39 -7.87
CA GLN A 172 10.29 36.00 -7.82
C GLN A 172 9.25 35.17 -8.58
N VAL A 173 9.64 34.61 -9.73
CA VAL A 173 8.76 33.71 -10.51
C VAL A 173 8.48 32.43 -9.73
N ILE A 174 9.47 31.85 -9.04
CA ILE A 174 9.25 30.67 -8.17
C ILE A 174 8.27 31.00 -7.04
N LYS A 175 8.40 32.15 -6.37
CA LYS A 175 7.44 32.59 -5.34
C LYS A 175 6.01 32.68 -5.87
N ASN A 176 5.83 33.16 -7.10
CA ASN A 176 4.50 33.23 -7.71
C ASN A 176 3.93 31.83 -8.01
N TYR A 177 4.76 30.91 -8.51
CA TYR A 177 4.34 29.52 -8.70
C TYR A 177 3.96 28.86 -7.38
N LEU A 178 4.74 29.07 -6.33
CA LEU A 178 4.45 28.50 -5.00
C LEU A 178 3.12 29.02 -4.44
N ARG A 179 2.81 30.29 -4.61
CA ARG A 179 1.51 30.83 -4.21
C ARG A 179 0.37 30.09 -4.90
N ASN A 180 0.46 29.91 -6.23
CA ASN A 180 -0.53 29.17 -6.99
C ASN A 180 -0.63 27.70 -6.58
N VAL A 181 0.51 27.07 -6.25
CA VAL A 181 0.55 25.70 -5.75
C VAL A 181 -0.13 25.60 -4.39
N TYR A 182 0.15 26.52 -3.47
CA TYR A 182 -0.50 26.57 -2.16
C TYR A 182 -2.02 26.69 -2.28
N ASP A 183 -2.49 27.60 -3.12
CA ASP A 183 -3.93 27.80 -3.37
C ASP A 183 -4.59 26.56 -3.99
N LYS A 184 -3.90 25.88 -4.93
CA LYS A 184 -4.43 24.67 -5.60
C LYS A 184 -4.48 23.45 -4.70
N ILE A 185 -3.52 23.32 -3.80
CA ILE A 185 -3.39 22.18 -2.87
C ILE A 185 -4.21 22.43 -1.61
N GLY A 186 -4.36 23.70 -1.21
CA GLY A 186 -5.03 24.11 0.03
C GLY A 186 -4.09 24.05 1.25
N VAL A 187 -2.80 24.37 1.05
CA VAL A 187 -1.78 24.45 2.10
C VAL A 187 -1.32 25.88 2.29
N SER A 188 -0.83 26.22 3.49
CA SER A 188 -0.53 27.59 3.89
C SER A 188 0.95 27.94 3.76
N ASP A 189 1.82 26.96 3.82
CA ASP A 189 3.27 27.18 3.84
C ASP A 189 4.07 26.02 3.18
N ARG A 190 5.39 26.23 3.12
CA ARG A 190 6.33 25.29 2.51
C ARG A 190 6.42 23.95 3.24
N LEU A 191 6.38 23.97 4.58
CA LEU A 191 6.49 22.77 5.39
C LEU A 191 5.24 21.91 5.21
N GLU A 192 4.08 22.54 5.25
CA GLU A 192 2.80 21.90 5.02
C GLU A 192 2.71 21.31 3.60
N LEU A 193 3.22 22.03 2.57
CA LEU A 193 3.34 21.50 1.22
C LEU A 193 4.21 20.23 1.15
N ALA A 194 5.37 20.25 1.80
CA ALA A 194 6.28 19.10 1.80
C ALA A 194 5.64 17.90 2.52
N LEU A 195 5.05 18.10 3.69
CA LEU A 195 4.35 17.06 4.45
C LEU A 195 3.15 16.50 3.67
N PHE A 196 2.34 17.37 3.08
CA PHE A 196 1.22 16.97 2.24
C PHE A 196 1.68 16.09 1.07
N THR A 197 2.74 16.50 0.38
CA THR A 197 3.27 15.75 -0.77
C THR A 197 3.83 14.39 -0.36
N ILE A 198 4.55 14.31 0.77
CA ILE A 198 5.09 13.04 1.29
C ILE A 198 3.95 12.12 1.73
N HIS A 199 2.90 12.65 2.35
CA HIS A 199 1.76 11.89 2.81
C HIS A 199 0.92 11.31 1.65
N HIS A 200 0.85 12.03 0.53
CA HIS A 200 0.14 11.60 -0.67
C HIS A 200 1.09 10.99 -1.70
N ARG A 201 1.29 9.66 -1.61
CA ARG A 201 2.23 8.89 -2.43
C ARG A 201 2.13 9.19 -3.92
N ILE A 202 0.92 9.27 -4.47
CA ILE A 202 0.70 9.53 -5.91
C ILE A 202 1.22 10.91 -6.32
N LEU A 203 1.05 11.93 -5.48
CA LEU A 203 1.59 13.26 -5.74
C LEU A 203 3.12 13.26 -5.68
N ASN A 204 3.70 12.55 -4.73
CA ASN A 204 5.14 12.40 -4.58
C ASN A 204 5.77 11.68 -5.80
N GLU A 205 5.18 10.58 -6.25
CA GLU A 205 5.61 9.82 -7.43
C GLU A 205 5.53 10.66 -8.71
N ALA A 206 4.41 11.40 -8.91
CA ALA A 206 4.23 12.28 -10.06
C ALA A 206 5.24 13.44 -10.08
N ALA A 207 5.53 14.02 -8.92
CA ALA A 207 6.52 15.08 -8.77
C ALA A 207 7.94 14.55 -9.07
N ALA A 208 8.30 13.38 -8.56
CA ALA A 208 9.59 12.73 -8.80
C ALA A 208 9.78 12.36 -10.28
N ALA A 209 8.77 11.79 -10.94
CA ALA A 209 8.80 11.43 -12.36
C ALA A 209 9.02 12.67 -13.26
N THR A 210 8.35 13.79 -12.93
CA THR A 210 8.50 15.05 -13.66
C THR A 210 9.89 15.66 -13.49
N ALA A 211 10.52 15.49 -12.34
CA ALA A 211 11.90 15.94 -12.10
C ALA A 211 12.92 15.10 -12.87
N ALA A 212 12.74 13.79 -12.96
CA ALA A 212 13.63 12.86 -13.67
C ALA A 212 13.60 13.04 -15.19
N ALA A 213 12.43 13.35 -15.77
CA ALA A 213 12.26 13.52 -17.22
C ALA A 213 12.97 14.74 -17.81
N SER A 214 13.56 15.60 -17.00
CA SER A 214 14.12 16.89 -17.41
C SER A 214 15.62 17.04 -17.16
N VAL A 215 16.36 15.94 -16.95
CA VAL A 215 17.83 15.97 -16.98
C VAL A 215 18.27 15.96 -18.44
N PRO A 216 18.87 17.05 -19.00
CA PRO A 216 19.41 17.01 -20.35
C PRO A 216 20.54 15.99 -20.40
N SER A 217 20.46 15.05 -21.33
CA SER A 217 21.59 14.17 -21.66
C SER A 217 22.81 15.05 -22.00
N ALA A 218 23.90 14.84 -21.27
CA ALA A 218 25.15 15.50 -21.53
C ALA A 218 25.56 15.26 -23.03
N PRO A 219 26.07 16.27 -23.74
CA PRO A 219 26.54 16.08 -25.11
C PRO A 219 27.73 15.10 -25.09
N GLN A 220 27.57 13.98 -25.80
CA GLN A 220 28.66 13.05 -26.06
C GLN A 220 29.75 13.80 -26.82
N GLY A 221 30.95 13.78 -26.29
CA GLY A 221 32.11 14.50 -26.78
C GLY A 221 32.37 14.21 -28.25
N ALA A 222 32.49 15.28 -29.01
CA ALA A 222 33.05 15.27 -30.37
C ALA A 222 34.51 14.78 -30.29
N GLY A 223 34.78 13.67 -30.95
CA GLY A 223 36.13 13.14 -31.13
C GLY A 223 36.99 14.16 -31.88
N ILE A 224 38.19 14.37 -31.38
CA ILE A 224 39.24 15.15 -32.05
C ILE A 224 39.84 14.25 -33.12
N PRO A 225 39.86 14.62 -34.40
CA PRO A 225 40.71 13.95 -35.40
C PRO A 225 42.13 14.46 -35.30
N SER A 226 43.08 13.55 -35.35
CA SER A 226 44.54 13.74 -35.47
C SER A 226 44.94 14.38 -36.76
#